data_e863bafa3b22dac867a6026b83f0a738
#
_entry.id   e863bafa3b22dac867a6026b83f0a738
#
_cell.length_a   1.000
_cell.length_b   1.000
_cell.length_c   1.000
_cell.angle_alpha   90.00
_cell.angle_beta   90.00
_cell.angle_gamma   90.00
#
_symmetry.space_group_name_H-M   'P 1'
#
loop_
_entity.id
_entity.type
_entity.pdbx_description
1 polymer ?
#
loop_
_entity_poly.entity_id
_entity_poly.type
_entity_poly.pdbx_seq_one_letter_code
_entity_poly.pdbx_strand_id
1 'polypeptide(L)'
;MSTFEEVITVELETLIRAAVPPRAIRLTVRELMVTRIERGPMGAREISDTIQAVLLAACRLVQAGHASEDVVETVLGAALEAVRGQGGESARWLPEARHAAGTFFSQFAQEHTDEPIWRWLAGRLDLRYLES
;
A
#
# COMPACT_ATOMS: atom_id res chain seq x y z
N MET A 1 -5.92 -6.15 20.86
CA MET A 1 -5.84 -4.96 20.00
C MET A 1 -5.58 -5.36 18.57
N SER A 2 -6.25 -4.72 17.63
CA SER A 2 -6.03 -4.99 16.21
C SER A 2 -4.75 -4.32 15.74
N THR A 3 -3.97 -5.03 14.93
CA THR A 3 -2.80 -4.45 14.28
C THR A 3 -3.24 -3.50 13.17
N PHE A 4 -2.32 -2.65 12.71
CA PHE A 4 -2.60 -1.78 11.57
C PHE A 4 -2.96 -2.60 10.33
N GLU A 5 -2.27 -3.73 10.10
CA GLU A 5 -2.56 -4.63 8.98
C GLU A 5 -3.99 -5.17 9.06
N GLU A 6 -4.45 -5.57 10.23
CA GLU A 6 -5.81 -6.06 10.42
C GLU A 6 -6.84 -4.97 10.13
N VAL A 7 -6.61 -3.76 10.64
CA VAL A 7 -7.50 -2.62 10.42
C VAL A 7 -7.61 -2.29 8.94
N ILE A 8 -6.49 -2.18 8.25
CA ILE A 8 -6.48 -1.83 6.82
C ILE A 8 -7.13 -2.93 5.97
N THR A 9 -6.93 -4.19 6.33
CA THR A 9 -7.55 -5.32 5.63
C THR A 9 -9.07 -5.28 5.74
N VAL A 10 -9.59 -5.06 6.95
CA VAL A 10 -11.04 -4.98 7.20
C VAL A 10 -11.65 -3.80 6.44
N GLU A 11 -11.01 -2.64 6.49
CA GLU A 11 -11.51 -1.45 5.79
C GLU A 11 -11.52 -1.63 4.28
N LEU A 12 -10.45 -2.17 3.70
CA LEU A 12 -10.38 -2.42 2.26
C LEU A 12 -11.42 -3.45 1.84
N GLU A 13 -11.59 -4.52 2.59
CA GLU A 13 -12.58 -5.54 2.29
C GLU A 13 -13.99 -4.97 2.31
N THR A 14 -14.29 -4.14 3.30
CA THR A 14 -15.59 -3.48 3.42
C THR A 14 -15.88 -2.59 2.22
N LEU A 15 -14.90 -1.78 1.81
CA LEU A 15 -15.04 -0.89 0.64
C LEU A 15 -15.22 -1.66 -0.66
N ILE A 16 -14.48 -2.73 -0.82
CA ILE A 16 -14.55 -3.57 -2.02
C ILE A 16 -15.92 -4.26 -2.12
N ARG A 17 -16.43 -4.79 -1.01
CA ARG A 17 -17.75 -5.40 -0.97
C ARG A 17 -18.87 -4.40 -1.26
N ALA A 18 -18.67 -3.16 -0.86
CA ALA A 18 -19.62 -2.08 -1.12
C ALA A 18 -19.51 -1.54 -2.55
N ALA A 19 -18.57 -2.05 -3.34
CA ALA A 19 -18.34 -1.64 -4.72
C ALA A 19 -18.15 -0.13 -4.87
N VAL A 20 -17.45 0.49 -3.92
CA VAL A 20 -17.17 1.92 -3.97
C VAL A 20 -16.19 2.26 -5.09
N PRO A 21 -16.22 3.52 -5.61
CA PRO A 21 -15.27 3.91 -6.64
C PRO A 21 -13.83 3.98 -6.10
N PRO A 22 -12.82 3.85 -6.99
CA PRO A 22 -11.41 3.90 -6.56
C PRO A 22 -11.05 5.13 -5.74
N ARG A 23 -11.68 6.25 -6.00
CA ARG A 23 -11.46 7.49 -5.24
C ARG A 23 -11.77 7.32 -3.75
N ALA A 24 -12.84 6.58 -3.42
CA ALA A 24 -13.21 6.31 -2.03
C ALA A 24 -12.17 5.41 -1.36
N ILE A 25 -11.67 4.42 -2.07
CA ILE A 25 -10.59 3.55 -1.58
C ILE A 25 -9.35 4.39 -1.29
N ARG A 26 -8.99 5.25 -2.22
CA ARG A 26 -7.82 6.14 -2.09
C ARG A 26 -7.92 7.03 -0.86
N LEU A 27 -9.07 7.68 -0.66
CA LEU A 27 -9.30 8.55 0.49
C LEU A 27 -9.22 7.80 1.81
N THR A 28 -9.83 6.63 1.89
CA THR A 28 -9.82 5.82 3.11
C THR A 28 -8.40 5.36 3.45
N VAL A 29 -7.66 4.84 2.48
CA VAL A 29 -6.27 4.40 2.70
C VAL A 29 -5.41 5.58 3.16
N ARG A 30 -5.56 6.73 2.50
CA ARG A 30 -4.83 7.93 2.86
C ARG A 30 -5.11 8.34 4.30
N GLU A 31 -6.38 8.37 4.72
CA GLU A 31 -6.77 8.73 6.08
C GLU A 31 -6.22 7.76 7.11
N LEU A 32 -6.26 6.47 6.85
CA LEU A 32 -5.71 5.45 7.74
C LEU A 32 -4.20 5.60 7.88
N MET A 33 -3.52 5.85 6.78
CA MET A 33 -2.06 6.09 6.78
C MET A 33 -1.70 7.36 7.55
N VAL A 34 -2.42 8.45 7.31
CA VAL A 34 -2.22 9.71 8.02
C VAL A 34 -2.39 9.52 9.51
N THR A 35 -3.46 8.85 9.93
CA THR A 35 -3.71 8.56 11.33
C THR A 35 -2.58 7.75 11.95
N ARG A 36 -2.08 6.75 11.23
CA ARG A 36 -0.98 5.91 11.69
C ARG A 36 0.32 6.71 11.86
N ILE A 37 0.60 7.61 10.90
CA ILE A 37 1.78 8.47 10.93
C ILE A 37 1.71 9.46 12.10
N GLU A 38 0.55 10.03 12.36
CA GLU A 38 0.36 11.03 13.42
C GLU A 38 0.42 10.44 14.82
N ARG A 39 0.11 9.17 15.00
CA ARG A 39 -0.02 8.53 16.32
C ARG A 39 1.26 8.18 17.03
N GLY A 40 2.39 8.26 16.36
CA GLY A 40 3.63 7.88 17.03
C GLY A 40 4.87 8.33 16.29
N PRO A 41 6.03 8.17 16.92
CA PRO A 41 7.29 8.48 16.27
C PRO A 41 7.45 7.54 15.08
N MET A 42 7.66 8.11 13.90
CA MET A 42 7.87 7.39 12.67
C MET A 42 9.31 7.52 12.20
N GLY A 43 10.01 6.40 12.19
CA GLY A 43 11.33 6.29 11.57
C GLY A 43 11.22 5.51 10.27
N ALA A 44 12.36 5.26 9.65
CA ALA A 44 12.45 4.53 8.39
C ALA A 44 11.80 3.14 8.48
N ARG A 45 12.03 2.43 9.60
CA ARG A 45 11.49 1.09 9.80
C ARG A 45 9.96 1.09 9.90
N GLU A 46 9.40 2.03 10.66
CA GLU A 46 7.96 2.14 10.85
C GLU A 46 7.26 2.48 9.55
N ILE A 47 7.84 3.36 8.75
CA ILE A 47 7.32 3.68 7.41
C ILE A 47 7.37 2.44 6.52
N SER A 48 8.48 1.74 6.51
CA SER A 48 8.63 0.51 5.72
C SER A 48 7.58 -0.54 6.10
N ASP A 49 7.43 -0.80 7.40
CA ASP A 49 6.46 -1.77 7.90
C ASP A 49 5.03 -1.38 7.54
N THR A 50 4.71 -0.10 7.64
CA THR A 50 3.38 0.43 7.33
C THR A 50 3.06 0.27 5.84
N ILE A 51 4.00 0.60 4.97
CA ILE A 51 3.85 0.45 3.51
C ILE A 51 3.65 -1.04 3.16
N GLN A 52 4.45 -1.91 3.72
CA GLN A 52 4.33 -3.34 3.47
C GLN A 52 2.99 -3.90 3.93
N ALA A 53 2.49 -3.47 5.09
CA ALA A 53 1.20 -3.91 5.62
C ALA A 53 0.05 -3.53 4.69
N VAL A 54 0.04 -2.30 4.21
CA VAL A 54 -0.99 -1.78 3.31
C VAL A 54 -0.98 -2.55 1.98
N LEU A 55 0.20 -2.74 1.40
CA LEU A 55 0.34 -3.44 0.12
C LEU A 55 -0.01 -4.92 0.24
N LEU A 56 0.40 -5.56 1.34
CA LEU A 56 0.07 -6.96 1.56
C LEU A 56 -1.45 -7.17 1.68
N ALA A 57 -2.14 -6.28 2.40
CA ALA A 57 -3.59 -6.34 2.52
C ALA A 57 -4.27 -6.27 1.14
N ALA A 58 -3.84 -5.33 0.29
CA ALA A 58 -4.37 -5.19 -1.06
C ALA A 58 -4.10 -6.42 -1.93
N CYS A 59 -2.87 -6.93 -1.90
CA CYS A 59 -2.48 -8.10 -2.70
C CYS A 59 -3.25 -9.36 -2.27
N ARG A 60 -3.47 -9.55 -0.99
CA ARG A 60 -4.24 -10.69 -0.49
C ARG A 60 -5.69 -10.67 -0.95
N LEU A 61 -6.30 -9.49 -1.04
CA LEU A 61 -7.66 -9.34 -1.55
C LEU A 61 -7.73 -9.69 -3.04
N VAL A 62 -6.71 -9.33 -3.80
CA VAL A 62 -6.62 -9.72 -5.21
C VAL A 62 -6.46 -11.23 -5.35
N GLN A 63 -5.60 -11.84 -4.56
CA GLN A 63 -5.39 -13.30 -4.58
C GLN A 63 -6.65 -14.06 -4.20
N ALA A 64 -7.45 -13.52 -3.28
CA ALA A 64 -8.71 -14.13 -2.87
C ALA A 64 -9.83 -13.94 -3.90
N GLY A 65 -9.58 -13.21 -4.98
CA GLY A 65 -10.58 -12.97 -6.02
C GLY A 65 -11.59 -11.87 -5.69
N HIS A 66 -11.35 -11.10 -4.63
CA HIS A 66 -12.26 -10.03 -4.20
C HIS A 66 -11.99 -8.71 -4.88
N ALA A 67 -10.83 -8.53 -5.50
CA ALA A 67 -10.44 -7.28 -6.13
C ALA A 67 -9.59 -7.52 -7.38
N SER A 68 -9.55 -6.53 -8.27
CA SER A 68 -8.64 -6.54 -9.41
C SER A 68 -7.29 -5.91 -9.02
N GLU A 69 -6.29 -6.12 -9.85
CA GLU A 69 -4.95 -5.56 -9.63
C GLU A 69 -4.93 -4.03 -9.58
N ASP A 70 -5.93 -3.36 -10.13
CA ASP A 70 -6.06 -1.90 -10.07
C ASP A 70 -6.17 -1.40 -8.63
N VAL A 71 -6.72 -2.20 -7.73
CA VAL A 71 -6.81 -1.87 -6.32
C VAL A 71 -5.42 -1.73 -5.71
N VAL A 72 -4.48 -2.59 -6.09
CA VAL A 72 -3.10 -2.52 -5.59
C VAL A 72 -2.45 -1.19 -6.00
N GLU A 73 -2.64 -0.78 -7.26
CA GLU A 73 -2.12 0.51 -7.74
C GLU A 73 -2.75 1.68 -6.99
N THR A 74 -4.06 1.65 -6.78
CA THR A 74 -4.79 2.68 -6.05
C THR A 74 -4.26 2.79 -4.61
N VAL A 75 -4.07 1.67 -3.95
CA VAL A 75 -3.57 1.62 -2.57
C VAL A 75 -2.13 2.15 -2.49
N LEU A 76 -1.28 1.74 -3.42
CA LEU A 76 0.10 2.24 -3.47
C LEU A 76 0.12 3.75 -3.64
N GLY A 77 -0.63 4.28 -4.60
CA GLY A 77 -0.72 5.72 -4.84
C GLY A 77 -1.16 6.48 -3.60
N ALA A 78 -2.20 5.99 -2.92
CA ALA A 78 -2.72 6.60 -1.72
C ALA A 78 -1.69 6.58 -0.57
N ALA A 79 -0.99 5.47 -0.40
CA ALA A 79 0.01 5.32 0.65
C ALA A 79 1.19 6.29 0.44
N LEU A 80 1.71 6.37 -0.77
CA LEU A 80 2.80 7.30 -1.08
C LEU A 80 2.36 8.75 -0.94
N GLU A 81 1.14 9.07 -1.35
CA GLU A 81 0.56 10.39 -1.20
C GLU A 81 0.42 10.78 0.29
N ALA A 82 0.03 9.84 1.14
CA ALA A 82 -0.07 10.07 2.57
C ALA A 82 1.29 10.43 3.19
N VAL A 83 2.34 9.70 2.82
CA VAL A 83 3.70 9.98 3.30
C VAL A 83 4.17 11.36 2.82
N ARG A 84 3.96 11.64 1.55
CA ARG A 84 4.39 12.92 0.94
C ARG A 84 3.57 14.10 1.44
N GLY A 85 2.27 13.91 1.62
CA GLY A 85 1.32 14.98 1.91
C GLY A 85 1.35 15.54 3.32
N GLN A 86 2.01 14.84 4.26
CA GLN A 86 2.12 15.31 5.64
C GLN A 86 3.07 16.49 5.79
N GLY A 87 3.93 16.74 4.81
CA GLY A 87 4.94 17.80 4.90
C GLY A 87 5.94 17.54 6.03
N GLY A 88 6.80 18.48 6.28
CA GLY A 88 7.76 18.40 7.38
C GLY A 88 8.56 17.09 7.39
N GLU A 89 8.59 16.45 8.55
CA GLU A 89 9.37 15.24 8.74
C GLU A 89 8.87 14.03 7.96
N SER A 90 7.55 13.90 7.74
CA SER A 90 7.02 12.73 7.03
C SER A 90 7.45 12.70 5.58
N ALA A 91 7.51 13.87 4.94
CA ALA A 91 7.87 13.93 3.52
C ALA A 91 9.28 13.41 3.25
N ARG A 92 10.20 13.54 4.21
CA ARG A 92 11.57 13.05 4.07
C ARG A 92 11.64 11.52 3.99
N TRP A 93 10.60 10.84 4.42
CA TRP A 93 10.54 9.39 4.38
C TRP A 93 10.00 8.83 3.06
N LEU A 94 9.69 9.70 2.10
CA LEU A 94 9.18 9.26 0.80
C LEU A 94 10.13 8.32 0.07
N PRO A 95 11.46 8.55 0.02
CA PRO A 95 12.38 7.58 -0.57
C PRO A 95 12.34 6.23 0.11
N GLU A 96 12.23 6.21 1.44
CA GLU A 96 12.11 4.95 2.20
C GLU A 96 10.79 4.22 1.88
N ALA A 97 9.70 4.96 1.74
CA ALA A 97 8.41 4.39 1.38
C ALA A 97 8.46 3.76 -0.02
N ARG A 98 9.08 4.43 -0.98
CA ARG A 98 9.26 3.90 -2.34
C ARG A 98 10.14 2.66 -2.35
N HIS A 99 11.22 2.68 -1.59
CA HIS A 99 12.12 1.54 -1.48
C HIS A 99 11.39 0.34 -0.87
N ALA A 100 10.64 0.56 0.19
CA ALA A 100 9.85 -0.50 0.85
C ALA A 100 8.83 -1.12 -0.11
N ALA A 101 8.15 -0.29 -0.90
CA ALA A 101 7.19 -0.76 -1.90
C ALA A 101 7.87 -1.59 -2.99
N GLY A 102 9.01 -1.13 -3.51
CA GLY A 102 9.78 -1.86 -4.52
C GLY A 102 10.25 -3.21 -4.02
N THR A 103 10.79 -3.24 -2.80
CA THR A 103 11.23 -4.48 -2.16
C THR A 103 10.05 -5.43 -1.96
N PHE A 104 8.92 -4.91 -1.51
CA PHE A 104 7.71 -5.71 -1.30
C PHE A 104 7.27 -6.39 -2.61
N PHE A 105 7.11 -5.64 -3.70
CA PHE A 105 6.63 -6.19 -4.96
C PHE A 105 7.61 -7.19 -5.57
N SER A 106 8.91 -6.91 -5.49
CA SER A 106 9.93 -7.80 -5.97
C SER A 106 9.89 -9.15 -5.24
N GLN A 107 9.81 -9.09 -3.92
CA GLN A 107 9.75 -10.28 -3.07
C GLN A 107 8.44 -11.05 -3.26
N PHE A 108 7.31 -10.33 -3.33
CA PHE A 108 6.00 -10.94 -3.54
C PHE A 108 5.94 -11.68 -4.88
N ALA A 109 6.47 -11.08 -5.94
CA ALA A 109 6.53 -11.71 -7.26
C ALA A 109 7.40 -12.97 -7.25
N GLN A 110 8.52 -12.96 -6.50
CA GLN A 110 9.38 -14.13 -6.36
C GLN A 110 8.71 -15.27 -5.59
N GLU A 111 7.92 -14.94 -4.60
CA GLU A 111 7.19 -15.93 -3.80
C GLU A 111 5.97 -16.50 -4.52
N HIS A 112 5.48 -15.80 -5.55
CA HIS A 112 4.27 -16.19 -6.28
C HIS A 112 4.56 -16.32 -7.78
N THR A 113 5.61 -17.06 -8.13
CA THR A 113 6.01 -17.25 -9.53
C THR A 113 4.99 -17.99 -10.38
N ASP A 114 4.08 -18.74 -9.75
CA ASP A 114 2.96 -19.40 -10.40
C ASP A 114 1.85 -18.43 -10.84
N GLU A 115 1.92 -17.18 -10.40
CA GLU A 115 0.97 -16.13 -10.74
C GLU A 115 1.71 -15.00 -11.48
N PRO A 116 1.81 -15.06 -12.83
CA PRO A 116 2.59 -14.09 -13.61
C PRO A 116 2.17 -12.62 -13.42
N ILE A 117 0.94 -12.39 -12.98
CA ILE A 117 0.41 -11.04 -12.75
C ILE A 117 1.28 -10.23 -11.79
N TRP A 118 1.87 -10.87 -10.78
CA TRP A 118 2.67 -10.16 -9.78
C TRP A 118 3.98 -9.61 -10.34
N ARG A 119 4.63 -10.36 -11.22
CA ARG A 119 5.83 -9.88 -11.92
C ARG A 119 5.50 -8.70 -12.84
N TRP A 120 4.41 -8.83 -13.60
CA TRP A 120 3.95 -7.77 -14.50
C TRP A 120 3.61 -6.50 -13.72
N LEU A 121 2.86 -6.65 -12.62
CA LEU A 121 2.44 -5.54 -11.79
C LEU A 121 3.64 -4.86 -11.12
N ALA A 122 4.60 -5.64 -10.62
CA ALA A 122 5.82 -5.10 -10.02
C ALA A 122 6.57 -4.20 -11.00
N GLY A 123 6.74 -4.65 -12.24
CA GLY A 123 7.40 -3.86 -13.28
C GLY A 123 6.65 -2.58 -13.62
N ARG A 124 5.33 -2.68 -13.77
CA ARG A 124 4.47 -1.53 -14.08
C ARG A 124 4.49 -0.48 -12.98
N LEU A 125 4.39 -0.89 -11.73
CA LEU A 125 4.37 0.03 -10.60
C LEU A 125 5.73 0.65 -10.35
N ASP A 126 6.80 -0.10 -10.58
CA ASP A 126 8.16 0.43 -10.48
C ASP A 126 8.35 1.61 -11.41
N LEU A 127 7.94 1.47 -12.67
CA LEU A 127 8.06 2.53 -13.67
C LEU A 127 7.21 3.76 -13.33
N ARG A 128 6.02 3.57 -12.79
CA ARG A 128 5.08 4.67 -12.54
C ARG A 128 5.31 5.40 -11.23
N TYR A 129 5.71 4.70 -10.18
CA TYR A 129 5.68 5.24 -8.82
C TYR A 129 7.01 5.16 -8.08
N LEU A 130 7.87 4.21 -8.41
CA LEU A 130 9.03 3.86 -7.60
C LEU A 130 10.35 4.30 -8.20
N GLU A 131 10.42 4.37 -9.51
CA GLU A 131 11.60 4.85 -10.21
C GLU A 131 11.65 6.36 -10.15
N SER A 132 12.71 6.87 -9.58
CA SER A 132 12.90 8.32 -9.43
C SER A 132 13.66 8.91 -10.58
#